data_3f8d506b1d0ab9b78d7f0fdd29e16e59
#
_entry.id   3f8d506b1d0ab9b78d7f0fdd29e16e59
#
_cell.length_a   1.000
_cell.length_b   1.000
_cell.length_c   1.000
_cell.angle_alpha   90.00
_cell.angle_beta   90.00
_cell.angle_gamma   90.00
#
_symmetry.space_group_name_H-M   'P 1'
#
loop_
_entity.id
_entity.type
_entity.pdbx_description
1 polymer ?
#
loop_
_entity_poly.entity_id
_entity_poly.type
_entity_poly.pdbx_seq_one_letter_code
_entity_poly.pdbx_strand_id
1 'polypeptide(L)'
;MRLARSRFRQWLLSPELLVIASLAFGVTLRAEEKPSIVATVIRAAKLFDPTSGRVLDSPVVLISGNHIEAVGSRDLVTPANARMIDLGGATLLPGFIDVHTHLTFDAGGGGYESLGISIPRAALTGAKNARLTLLAGFTSVRNVGAEGYADVALRDAIDAGDVIGPRMQVSGPPLGITGGHCDSNLLPPQFHYSAEGAADGVEAVMHKVREVVKYGADVIKFCASGGVFSKGDNPRLEQYSPAEMQALITESHRLGRKVATHAHSTVAIKDAVRAGVDSIEHGIFLDDEGIQLMKEHNTFLVPTSYPLFWFEEHAPQMHLPPWVRRKRPSLFPPPSRT
;
A
#
# COMPACT_ATOMS: atom_id res chain seq x y z
N MET A 1 58.76 -12.00 43.53
CA MET A 1 60.00 -12.71 43.17
C MET A 1 60.14 -12.66 41.65
N ARG A 2 61.24 -12.00 41.23
CA ARG A 2 61.88 -11.93 39.89
C ARG A 2 61.09 -11.56 38.62
N LEU A 3 61.45 -10.34 38.20
CA LEU A 3 61.39 -9.73 36.87
C LEU A 3 62.12 -10.57 35.80
N ALA A 4 61.55 -10.57 34.58
CA ALA A 4 62.34 -10.81 33.37
C ALA A 4 62.01 -9.74 32.31
N ARG A 5 62.95 -8.86 32.08
CA ARG A 5 63.03 -7.90 30.97
C ARG A 5 63.53 -8.62 29.73
N SER A 6 62.98 -8.41 28.56
CA SER A 6 63.61 -8.68 27.26
C SER A 6 63.35 -7.59 26.27
N ARG A 7 64.31 -6.94 26.01
CA ARG A 7 65.07 -6.14 25.02
C ARG A 7 64.39 -5.93 23.68
N PHE A 8 64.06 -4.66 23.41
CA PHE A 8 63.88 -4.09 22.10
C PHE A 8 65.22 -4.12 21.31
N ARG A 9 65.21 -4.69 20.12
CA ARG A 9 66.29 -4.54 19.13
C ARG A 9 65.82 -3.51 18.09
N GLN A 10 66.50 -2.36 18.05
CA GLN A 10 66.50 -1.39 16.97
C GLN A 10 67.18 -2.00 15.75
N TRP A 11 66.51 -2.00 14.62
CA TRP A 11 67.15 -2.19 13.31
C TRP A 11 67.22 -0.82 12.63
N LEU A 12 68.41 -0.32 12.43
CA LEU A 12 68.75 0.82 11.60
C LEU A 12 68.59 0.40 10.13
N LEU A 13 67.81 1.13 9.40
CA LEU A 13 67.65 1.01 7.98
C LEU A 13 68.64 1.93 7.27
N SER A 14 69.47 1.36 6.44
CA SER A 14 70.30 2.05 5.47
C SER A 14 69.46 2.59 4.30
N PRO A 15 69.80 3.75 3.73
CA PRO A 15 69.07 4.34 2.62
C PRO A 15 69.57 3.74 1.30
N GLU A 16 68.89 2.82 0.73
CA GLU A 16 69.09 2.41 -0.65
C GLU A 16 68.03 3.07 -1.54
N LEU A 17 68.49 3.77 -2.56
CA LEU A 17 67.72 4.45 -3.57
C LEU A 17 66.76 3.52 -4.28
N LEU A 18 65.48 3.79 -4.16
CA LEU A 18 64.46 3.24 -5.05
C LEU A 18 64.17 4.24 -6.16
N VAL A 19 64.71 3.99 -7.34
CA VAL A 19 64.33 4.68 -8.57
C VAL A 19 62.97 4.13 -9.02
N ILE A 20 61.90 4.87 -8.74
CA ILE A 20 60.57 4.54 -9.27
C ILE A 20 60.47 5.11 -10.69
N ALA A 21 60.57 4.23 -11.69
CA ALA A 21 60.21 4.51 -13.05
C ALA A 21 58.69 4.74 -13.16
N SER A 22 58.29 6.00 -13.28
CA SER A 22 56.90 6.39 -13.54
C SER A 22 56.53 6.02 -14.97
N LEU A 23 56.00 4.84 -15.16
CA LEU A 23 55.21 4.49 -16.37
C LEU A 23 53.90 5.25 -16.31
N ALA A 24 53.83 6.38 -17.01
CA ALA A 24 52.60 7.13 -17.24
C ALA A 24 51.68 6.27 -18.17
N PHE A 25 50.90 5.39 -17.60
CA PHE A 25 49.70 4.84 -18.28
C PHE A 25 48.70 5.99 -18.39
N GLY A 26 48.61 6.54 -19.59
CA GLY A 26 47.54 7.48 -19.95
C GLY A 26 46.19 6.73 -19.92
N VAL A 27 45.57 6.67 -18.73
CA VAL A 27 44.15 6.30 -18.62
C VAL A 27 43.36 7.47 -19.17
N THR A 28 43.03 7.43 -20.45
CA THR A 28 41.97 8.26 -21.01
C THR A 28 40.71 7.86 -20.30
N LEU A 29 40.27 8.64 -19.31
CA LEU A 29 38.92 8.61 -18.78
C LEU A 29 38.01 8.98 -19.96
N ARG A 30 37.49 7.91 -20.64
CA ARG A 30 36.36 8.06 -21.50
C ARG A 30 35.24 8.50 -20.57
N ALA A 31 34.78 9.74 -20.69
CA ALA A 31 33.53 10.14 -20.08
C ALA A 31 32.49 9.14 -20.58
N GLU A 32 31.90 8.35 -19.68
CA GLU A 32 30.70 7.58 -20.00
C GLU A 32 29.68 8.59 -20.47
N GLU A 33 29.39 8.61 -21.77
CA GLU A 33 28.21 9.31 -22.27
C GLU A 33 27.01 8.72 -21.54
N LYS A 34 26.38 9.55 -20.69
CA LYS A 34 25.09 9.21 -20.11
C LYS A 34 24.20 8.73 -21.27
N PRO A 35 23.59 7.54 -21.17
CA PRO A 35 22.73 7.04 -22.23
C PRO A 35 21.70 8.12 -22.53
N SER A 36 21.64 8.59 -23.77
CA SER A 36 20.68 9.58 -24.19
C SER A 36 19.29 8.98 -23.96
N ILE A 37 18.51 9.59 -23.05
CA ILE A 37 17.15 9.15 -22.79
C ILE A 37 16.36 9.39 -24.08
N VAL A 38 16.02 8.31 -24.78
CA VAL A 38 15.19 8.38 -25.98
C VAL A 38 13.77 8.74 -25.53
N ALA A 39 13.29 9.91 -25.96
CA ALA A 39 11.94 10.34 -25.68
C ALA A 39 10.92 9.36 -26.29
N THR A 40 9.76 9.20 -25.63
CA THR A 40 8.62 8.43 -26.16
C THR A 40 7.50 9.39 -26.47
N VAL A 41 6.91 9.23 -27.66
CA VAL A 41 5.73 10.00 -28.10
C VAL A 41 4.56 9.04 -28.24
N ILE A 42 3.48 9.33 -27.52
CA ILE A 42 2.22 8.57 -27.61
C ILE A 42 1.20 9.42 -28.40
N ARG A 43 0.55 8.79 -29.39
CA ARG A 43 -0.58 9.33 -30.13
C ARG A 43 -1.82 8.49 -29.89
N ALA A 44 -2.99 9.13 -29.81
CA ALA A 44 -4.27 8.47 -29.68
C ALA A 44 -5.36 9.29 -30.39
N ALA A 45 -6.57 8.74 -30.55
CA ALA A 45 -7.70 9.49 -31.05
C ALA A 45 -8.16 10.55 -30.04
N LYS A 46 -8.16 10.19 -28.76
CA LYS A 46 -8.65 11.06 -27.67
C LYS A 46 -7.77 10.93 -26.43
N LEU A 47 -7.80 11.98 -25.58
CA LEU A 47 -7.21 11.98 -24.25
C LEU A 47 -8.18 12.65 -23.28
N PHE A 48 -8.46 12.00 -22.16
CA PHE A 48 -9.19 12.60 -21.06
C PHE A 48 -8.24 13.37 -20.16
N ASP A 49 -8.48 14.69 -20.01
CA ASP A 49 -7.77 15.54 -19.07
C ASP A 49 -8.54 15.61 -17.74
N PRO A 50 -8.05 15.01 -16.66
CA PRO A 50 -8.75 14.99 -15.37
C PRO A 50 -8.77 16.35 -14.67
N THR A 51 -7.87 17.27 -15.05
CA THR A 51 -7.80 18.59 -14.43
C THR A 51 -8.95 19.48 -14.91
N SER A 52 -9.22 19.46 -16.21
CA SER A 52 -10.30 20.25 -16.82
C SER A 52 -11.60 19.48 -17.00
N GLY A 53 -11.59 18.14 -16.87
CA GLY A 53 -12.72 17.26 -17.17
C GLY A 53 -13.03 17.15 -18.67
N ARG A 54 -12.15 17.63 -19.56
CA ARG A 54 -12.35 17.69 -21.00
C ARG A 54 -11.70 16.51 -21.71
N VAL A 55 -12.23 16.22 -22.88
CA VAL A 55 -11.61 15.27 -23.81
C VAL A 55 -10.92 16.07 -24.90
N LEU A 56 -9.63 15.82 -25.09
CA LEU A 56 -8.81 16.40 -26.16
C LEU A 56 -8.82 15.46 -27.36
N ASP A 57 -9.03 16.00 -28.57
CA ASP A 57 -8.96 15.23 -29.80
C ASP A 57 -7.55 15.22 -30.38
N SER A 58 -7.16 14.05 -30.92
CA SER A 58 -5.86 13.83 -31.56
C SER A 58 -4.66 14.28 -30.71
N PRO A 59 -4.58 13.89 -29.44
CA PRO A 59 -3.51 14.30 -28.55
C PRO A 59 -2.16 13.70 -28.94
N VAL A 60 -1.11 14.42 -28.58
CA VAL A 60 0.26 13.95 -28.58
C VAL A 60 0.83 14.12 -27.18
N VAL A 61 1.33 13.03 -26.60
CA VAL A 61 1.97 13.04 -25.28
C VAL A 61 3.46 12.76 -25.47
N LEU A 62 4.30 13.69 -25.03
CA LEU A 62 5.75 13.54 -25.01
C LEU A 62 6.20 13.10 -23.63
N ILE A 63 6.98 12.02 -23.57
CA ILE A 63 7.52 11.44 -22.35
C ILE A 63 9.05 11.41 -22.46
N SER A 64 9.73 11.94 -21.43
CA SER A 64 11.18 11.86 -21.28
C SER A 64 11.51 11.07 -20.01
N GLY A 65 12.14 9.92 -20.19
CA GLY A 65 12.36 8.98 -19.10
C GLY A 65 11.05 8.48 -18.49
N ASN A 66 10.77 8.85 -17.25
CA ASN A 66 9.54 8.48 -16.52
C ASN A 66 8.59 9.68 -16.28
N HIS A 67 8.80 10.81 -16.95
CA HIS A 67 7.99 12.02 -16.79
C HIS A 67 7.26 12.38 -18.08
N ILE A 68 6.00 12.81 -17.95
CA ILE A 68 5.26 13.47 -19.03
C ILE A 68 5.83 14.88 -19.14
N GLU A 69 6.48 15.18 -20.27
CA GLU A 69 7.11 16.48 -20.54
C GLU A 69 6.12 17.47 -21.13
N ALA A 70 5.28 16.99 -22.04
CA ALA A 70 4.24 17.82 -22.67
C ALA A 70 3.04 17.00 -23.12
N VAL A 71 1.88 17.65 -23.10
CA VAL A 71 0.65 17.17 -23.73
C VAL A 71 0.17 18.27 -24.67
N GLY A 72 -0.08 17.94 -25.92
CA GLY A 72 -0.50 18.91 -26.94
C GLY A 72 -1.29 18.28 -28.07
N SER A 73 -1.50 19.05 -29.14
CA SER A 73 -2.11 18.61 -30.41
C SER A 73 -1.06 18.01 -31.36
N ARG A 74 -1.49 17.67 -32.56
CA ARG A 74 -0.61 17.14 -33.64
C ARG A 74 0.59 18.04 -33.97
N ASP A 75 0.49 19.33 -33.65
CA ASP A 75 1.53 20.34 -33.93
C ASP A 75 2.62 20.39 -32.85
N LEU A 76 2.51 19.54 -31.79
CA LEU A 76 3.53 19.45 -30.75
C LEU A 76 4.86 19.03 -31.39
N VAL A 77 5.88 19.87 -31.24
CA VAL A 77 7.23 19.57 -31.69
C VAL A 77 7.80 18.42 -30.86
N THR A 78 8.20 17.36 -31.53
CA THR A 78 8.74 16.17 -30.89
C THR A 78 10.14 15.86 -31.43
N PRO A 79 11.06 15.27 -30.62
CA PRO A 79 12.37 14.88 -31.09
C PRO A 79 12.29 13.89 -32.26
N ALA A 80 13.11 14.09 -33.29
CA ALA A 80 13.10 13.26 -34.50
C ALA A 80 13.45 11.78 -34.24
N ASN A 81 14.21 11.51 -33.18
CA ASN A 81 14.61 10.17 -32.74
C ASN A 81 13.69 9.59 -31.66
N ALA A 82 12.55 10.21 -31.36
CA ALA A 82 11.63 9.69 -30.33
C ALA A 82 10.99 8.36 -30.77
N ARG A 83 10.83 7.46 -29.82
CA ARG A 83 10.04 6.23 -29.99
C ARG A 83 8.57 6.61 -30.12
N MET A 84 7.95 6.24 -31.25
CA MET A 84 6.52 6.50 -31.50
C MET A 84 5.68 5.30 -31.04
N ILE A 85 4.60 5.57 -30.29
CA ILE A 85 3.54 4.63 -29.93
C ILE A 85 2.23 5.23 -30.45
N ASP A 86 1.64 4.62 -31.48
CA ASP A 86 0.34 5.04 -32.01
C ASP A 86 -0.74 4.07 -31.51
N LEU A 87 -1.69 4.59 -30.75
CA LEU A 87 -2.81 3.84 -30.17
C LEU A 87 -4.07 3.91 -31.08
N GLY A 88 -3.95 4.50 -32.27
CA GLY A 88 -5.03 4.58 -33.23
C GLY A 88 -6.30 5.23 -32.68
N GLY A 89 -7.43 4.52 -32.75
CA GLY A 89 -8.75 4.99 -32.31
C GLY A 89 -8.96 5.01 -30.79
N ALA A 90 -7.96 4.64 -29.98
CA ALA A 90 -8.11 4.54 -28.53
C ALA A 90 -8.27 5.92 -27.85
N THR A 91 -8.88 5.90 -26.67
CA THR A 91 -8.87 7.03 -25.73
C THR A 91 -7.79 6.80 -24.67
N LEU A 92 -6.85 7.72 -24.57
CA LEU A 92 -5.82 7.71 -23.55
C LEU A 92 -6.38 8.27 -22.24
N LEU A 93 -6.12 7.59 -21.15
CA LEU A 93 -6.51 7.98 -19.79
C LEU A 93 -5.27 8.08 -18.92
N PRO A 94 -5.25 8.96 -17.91
CA PRO A 94 -4.28 8.83 -16.82
C PRO A 94 -4.41 7.47 -16.15
N GLY A 95 -3.30 6.97 -15.62
CA GLY A 95 -3.33 5.75 -14.83
C GLY A 95 -4.27 5.88 -13.62
N PHE A 96 -5.10 4.86 -13.40
CA PHE A 96 -6.01 4.84 -12.27
C PHE A 96 -5.28 4.67 -10.94
N ILE A 97 -5.92 5.11 -9.86
CA ILE A 97 -5.43 4.99 -8.49
C ILE A 97 -6.48 4.21 -7.69
N ASP A 98 -6.08 3.10 -7.07
CA ASP A 98 -6.92 2.38 -6.11
C ASP A 98 -6.38 2.57 -4.70
N VAL A 99 -7.17 3.20 -3.84
CA VAL A 99 -6.74 3.57 -2.47
C VAL A 99 -7.14 2.54 -1.41
N HIS A 100 -7.70 1.38 -1.82
CA HIS A 100 -8.03 0.29 -0.91
C HIS A 100 -7.84 -1.07 -1.57
N THR A 101 -6.64 -1.63 -1.43
CA THR A 101 -6.31 -2.96 -1.95
C THR A 101 -5.74 -3.88 -0.88
N HIS A 102 -5.77 -5.19 -1.17
CA HIS A 102 -5.12 -6.26 -0.42
C HIS A 102 -4.45 -7.21 -1.41
N LEU A 103 -3.38 -6.75 -2.07
CA LEU A 103 -2.79 -7.50 -3.19
C LEU A 103 -2.18 -8.85 -2.79
N THR A 104 -1.80 -9.01 -1.52
CA THR A 104 -1.21 -10.26 -1.01
C THR A 104 -2.23 -11.35 -0.68
N PHE A 105 -3.53 -11.08 -0.88
CA PHE A 105 -4.61 -12.04 -0.74
C PHE A 105 -5.27 -12.35 -2.10
N ASP A 106 -5.84 -13.56 -2.23
CA ASP A 106 -6.72 -13.88 -3.34
C ASP A 106 -8.19 -13.67 -2.91
N ALA A 107 -9.02 -13.12 -3.81
CA ALA A 107 -10.42 -12.76 -3.52
C ALA A 107 -11.31 -13.96 -3.08
N GLY A 108 -10.93 -15.18 -3.42
CA GLY A 108 -11.61 -16.40 -2.98
C GLY A 108 -11.04 -17.04 -1.71
N GLY A 109 -9.87 -16.56 -1.24
CA GLY A 109 -9.19 -17.09 -0.06
C GLY A 109 -9.67 -16.41 1.21
N GLY A 110 -10.14 -17.18 2.18
CA GLY A 110 -10.56 -16.62 3.47
C GLY A 110 -10.95 -17.72 4.47
N GLY A 111 -11.21 -17.31 5.72
CA GLY A 111 -11.51 -18.25 6.77
C GLY A 111 -10.33 -19.18 7.06
N TYR A 112 -10.58 -20.46 7.28
CA TYR A 112 -9.53 -21.41 7.67
C TYR A 112 -8.46 -21.64 6.61
N GLU A 113 -8.74 -21.41 5.33
CA GLU A 113 -7.78 -21.58 4.25
C GLU A 113 -6.63 -20.58 4.36
N SER A 114 -6.89 -19.37 4.86
CA SER A 114 -5.85 -18.35 5.04
C SER A 114 -4.75 -18.77 6.00
N LEU A 115 -5.06 -19.60 7.00
CA LEU A 115 -4.08 -20.12 7.97
C LEU A 115 -3.02 -21.04 7.35
N GLY A 116 -3.30 -21.59 6.17
CA GLY A 116 -2.35 -22.41 5.41
C GLY A 116 -1.45 -21.63 4.46
N ILE A 117 -1.60 -20.33 4.37
CA ILE A 117 -0.82 -19.47 3.45
C ILE A 117 0.41 -18.95 4.17
N SER A 118 1.59 -19.36 3.74
CA SER A 118 2.85 -18.81 4.29
C SER A 118 3.12 -17.39 3.76
N ILE A 119 3.83 -16.57 4.55
CA ILE A 119 4.21 -15.19 4.15
C ILE A 119 4.91 -15.14 2.78
N PRO A 120 5.90 -16.00 2.46
CA PRO A 120 6.48 -16.03 1.11
C PRO A 120 5.46 -16.32 0.01
N ARG A 121 4.48 -17.20 0.29
CA ARG A 121 3.40 -17.49 -0.68
C ARG A 121 2.49 -16.27 -0.86
N ALA A 122 2.15 -15.55 0.20
CA ALA A 122 1.39 -14.31 0.14
C ALA A 122 2.09 -13.25 -0.72
N ALA A 123 3.41 -13.08 -0.57
CA ALA A 123 4.20 -12.16 -1.40
C ALA A 123 4.16 -12.54 -2.90
N LEU A 124 4.29 -13.83 -3.23
CA LEU A 124 4.17 -14.32 -4.63
C LEU A 124 2.75 -14.14 -5.19
N THR A 125 1.71 -14.33 -4.37
CA THR A 125 0.33 -13.99 -4.74
C THR A 125 0.22 -12.49 -5.02
N GLY A 126 0.85 -11.66 -4.19
CA GLY A 126 0.93 -10.22 -4.37
C GLY A 126 1.57 -9.83 -5.70
N ALA A 127 2.67 -10.47 -6.10
CA ALA A 127 3.32 -10.21 -7.38
C ALA A 127 2.40 -10.53 -8.59
N LYS A 128 1.67 -11.64 -8.52
CA LYS A 128 0.63 -11.97 -9.52
C LYS A 128 -0.44 -10.88 -9.59
N ASN A 129 -1.00 -10.51 -8.44
CA ASN A 129 -2.08 -9.54 -8.37
C ASN A 129 -1.62 -8.13 -8.76
N ALA A 130 -0.42 -7.70 -8.36
CA ALA A 130 0.17 -6.43 -8.75
C ALA A 130 0.28 -6.29 -10.29
N ARG A 131 0.75 -7.33 -10.96
CA ARG A 131 0.80 -7.35 -12.42
C ARG A 131 -0.59 -7.24 -13.06
N LEU A 132 -1.59 -7.97 -12.54
CA LEU A 132 -2.96 -7.91 -13.06
C LEU A 132 -3.57 -6.53 -12.83
N THR A 133 -3.35 -5.93 -11.66
CA THR A 133 -3.82 -4.58 -11.30
C THR A 133 -3.22 -3.53 -12.24
N LEU A 134 -1.91 -3.59 -12.51
CA LEU A 134 -1.26 -2.67 -13.44
C LEU A 134 -1.81 -2.83 -14.87
N LEU A 135 -2.00 -4.07 -15.34
CA LEU A 135 -2.55 -4.35 -16.67
C LEU A 135 -4.03 -3.93 -16.80
N ALA A 136 -4.77 -3.83 -15.70
CA ALA A 136 -6.11 -3.26 -15.66
C ALA A 136 -6.13 -1.72 -15.69
N GLY A 137 -4.94 -1.08 -15.70
CA GLY A 137 -4.80 0.38 -15.80
C GLY A 137 -4.58 1.10 -14.47
N PHE A 138 -4.49 0.39 -13.34
CA PHE A 138 -4.19 0.99 -12.05
C PHE A 138 -2.67 1.12 -11.88
N THR A 139 -2.17 2.35 -11.94
CA THR A 139 -0.73 2.64 -11.88
C THR A 139 -0.23 2.98 -10.49
N SER A 140 -1.14 3.19 -9.54
CA SER A 140 -0.82 3.41 -8.13
C SER A 140 -1.89 2.76 -7.24
N VAL A 141 -1.47 2.18 -6.12
CA VAL A 141 -2.38 1.56 -5.16
C VAL A 141 -1.97 1.88 -3.72
N ARG A 142 -2.96 1.88 -2.82
CA ARG A 142 -2.74 1.85 -1.37
C ARG A 142 -3.19 0.47 -0.85
N ASN A 143 -2.22 -0.32 -0.41
CA ASN A 143 -2.47 -1.64 0.18
C ASN A 143 -2.67 -1.47 1.69
N VAL A 144 -3.88 -1.78 2.17
CA VAL A 144 -4.30 -1.46 3.54
C VAL A 144 -4.45 -2.71 4.42
N GLY A 145 -3.50 -3.61 4.28
CA GLY A 145 -3.37 -4.80 5.13
C GLY A 145 -2.65 -5.94 4.44
N ALA A 146 -1.68 -6.52 5.13
CA ALA A 146 -0.96 -7.72 4.75
C ALA A 146 -0.43 -8.42 6.01
N GLU A 147 -0.25 -9.73 5.96
CA GLU A 147 0.43 -10.48 7.00
C GLU A 147 1.96 -10.47 6.75
N GLY A 148 2.74 -10.47 7.81
CA GLY A 148 4.20 -10.63 7.77
C GLY A 148 4.92 -9.62 6.87
N TYR A 149 4.36 -8.42 6.72
CA TYR A 149 4.92 -7.38 5.84
C TYR A 149 5.14 -7.83 4.39
N ALA A 150 4.33 -8.76 3.89
CA ALA A 150 4.41 -9.26 2.52
C ALA A 150 4.18 -8.17 1.47
N ASP A 151 3.39 -7.13 1.80
CA ASP A 151 3.15 -5.96 0.96
C ASP A 151 4.35 -5.00 0.93
N VAL A 152 5.07 -4.86 2.03
CA VAL A 152 6.34 -4.11 2.08
C VAL A 152 7.37 -4.75 1.15
N ALA A 153 7.55 -6.07 1.25
CA ALA A 153 8.44 -6.81 0.37
C ALA A 153 8.02 -6.70 -1.11
N LEU A 154 6.72 -6.71 -1.39
CA LEU A 154 6.18 -6.55 -2.74
C LEU A 154 6.47 -5.14 -3.30
N ARG A 155 6.21 -4.08 -2.51
CA ARG A 155 6.53 -2.69 -2.89
C ARG A 155 8.00 -2.54 -3.21
N ASP A 156 8.86 -3.00 -2.32
CA ASP A 156 10.31 -2.87 -2.47
C ASP A 156 10.81 -3.60 -3.72
N ALA A 157 10.26 -4.78 -4.03
CA ALA A 157 10.59 -5.52 -5.26
C ALA A 157 10.07 -4.81 -6.53
N ILE A 158 8.92 -4.14 -6.47
CA ILE A 158 8.42 -3.33 -7.59
C ILE A 158 9.30 -2.08 -7.78
N ASP A 159 9.67 -1.40 -6.71
CA ASP A 159 10.52 -0.21 -6.76
C ASP A 159 11.94 -0.54 -7.24
N ALA A 160 12.45 -1.73 -6.93
CA ALA A 160 13.72 -2.25 -7.46
C ALA A 160 13.64 -2.69 -8.94
N GLY A 161 12.43 -2.87 -9.49
CA GLY A 161 12.21 -3.36 -10.85
C GLY A 161 12.24 -4.89 -10.98
N ASP A 162 12.29 -5.63 -9.87
CA ASP A 162 12.30 -7.10 -9.86
C ASP A 162 10.91 -7.67 -10.16
N VAL A 163 9.86 -6.93 -9.82
CA VAL A 163 8.46 -7.31 -10.04
C VAL A 163 7.71 -6.21 -10.79
N ILE A 164 6.89 -6.61 -11.77
CA ILE A 164 6.01 -5.68 -12.50
C ILE A 164 4.75 -5.42 -11.68
N GLY A 165 4.51 -4.16 -11.34
CA GLY A 165 3.33 -3.75 -10.58
C GLY A 165 3.12 -2.23 -10.55
N PRO A 166 2.02 -1.76 -9.94
CA PRO A 166 1.77 -0.34 -9.70
C PRO A 166 2.69 0.19 -8.60
N ARG A 167 2.87 1.51 -8.51
CA ARG A 167 3.45 2.13 -7.32
C ARG A 167 2.57 1.83 -6.11
N MET A 168 3.17 1.47 -4.98
CA MET A 168 2.43 1.06 -3.80
C MET A 168 2.71 1.97 -2.60
N GLN A 169 1.65 2.31 -1.85
CA GLN A 169 1.73 2.66 -0.45
C GLN A 169 1.22 1.47 0.35
N VAL A 170 1.95 1.06 1.38
CA VAL A 170 1.69 -0.19 2.11
C VAL A 170 1.55 0.05 3.60
N SER A 171 0.70 -0.74 4.25
CA SER A 171 0.44 -0.61 5.70
C SER A 171 1.12 -1.67 6.55
N GLY A 172 1.57 -2.79 5.97
CA GLY A 172 1.91 -3.97 6.75
C GLY A 172 0.68 -4.55 7.49
N PRO A 173 0.87 -5.22 8.62
CA PRO A 173 -0.22 -5.77 9.43
C PRO A 173 -1.17 -4.68 9.95
N PRO A 174 -2.49 -4.79 9.71
CA PRO A 174 -3.45 -3.83 10.22
C PRO A 174 -3.61 -3.98 11.75
N LEU A 175 -3.70 -2.85 12.46
CA LEU A 175 -3.86 -2.85 13.91
C LEU A 175 -5.31 -3.16 14.31
N GLY A 176 -5.50 -3.94 15.38
CA GLY A 176 -6.80 -4.28 15.94
C GLY A 176 -6.71 -4.67 17.40
N ILE A 177 -7.86 -4.68 18.07
CA ILE A 177 -7.97 -5.23 19.43
C ILE A 177 -7.89 -6.76 19.39
N THR A 178 -7.51 -7.37 20.50
CA THR A 178 -7.62 -8.84 20.68
C THR A 178 -9.05 -9.29 20.40
N GLY A 179 -9.21 -10.27 19.53
CA GLY A 179 -10.51 -10.81 19.09
C GLY A 179 -11.31 -9.92 18.14
N GLY A 180 -10.76 -8.79 17.71
CA GLY A 180 -11.39 -7.85 16.78
C GLY A 180 -11.31 -8.26 15.32
N HIS A 181 -11.76 -7.35 14.43
CA HIS A 181 -11.78 -7.58 12.99
C HIS A 181 -10.38 -7.77 12.37
N CYS A 182 -9.40 -7.05 12.90
CA CYS A 182 -8.01 -7.14 12.46
C CYS A 182 -7.19 -8.17 13.27
N ASP A 183 -7.83 -8.99 14.11
CA ASP A 183 -7.25 -10.19 14.72
C ASP A 183 -7.82 -11.46 14.06
N SER A 184 -7.31 -12.62 14.41
CA SER A 184 -7.77 -13.90 13.87
C SER A 184 -8.42 -14.76 14.95
N ASN A 185 -9.74 -14.93 14.84
CA ASN A 185 -10.57 -15.75 15.74
C ASN A 185 -10.85 -17.17 15.18
N LEU A 186 -10.00 -17.64 14.27
CA LEU A 186 -10.24 -18.90 13.56
C LEU A 186 -9.83 -20.12 14.40
N LEU A 187 -8.73 -20.02 15.13
CA LEU A 187 -8.20 -21.14 15.92
C LEU A 187 -8.77 -21.17 17.36
N PRO A 188 -8.92 -22.37 17.95
CA PRO A 188 -9.27 -22.51 19.35
C PRO A 188 -8.22 -21.97 20.30
N PRO A 189 -8.58 -21.61 21.57
CA PRO A 189 -7.68 -20.91 22.51
C PRO A 189 -6.36 -21.63 22.81
N GLN A 190 -6.32 -22.95 22.74
CA GLN A 190 -5.10 -23.74 23.01
C GLN A 190 -3.96 -23.48 22.02
N PHE A 191 -4.22 -22.86 20.87
CA PHE A 191 -3.18 -22.48 19.89
C PHE A 191 -2.55 -21.14 20.18
N HIS A 192 -3.12 -20.33 21.09
CA HIS A 192 -2.63 -19.01 21.47
C HIS A 192 -2.30 -18.12 20.26
N TYR A 193 -3.07 -18.23 19.17
CA TYR A 193 -2.85 -17.50 17.94
C TYR A 193 -3.49 -16.11 18.01
N SER A 194 -2.75 -15.09 17.63
CA SER A 194 -3.19 -13.72 17.46
C SER A 194 -2.54 -13.11 16.21
N ALA A 195 -3.23 -12.22 15.54
CA ALA A 195 -2.66 -11.51 14.41
C ALA A 195 -1.53 -10.57 14.85
N GLU A 196 -0.55 -10.34 13.96
CA GLU A 196 0.64 -9.51 14.26
C GLU A 196 0.28 -8.07 14.67
N GLY A 197 -0.84 -7.54 14.14
CA GLY A 197 -1.32 -6.19 14.45
C GLY A 197 -2.13 -6.06 15.73
N ALA A 198 -2.40 -7.15 16.47
CA ALA A 198 -3.20 -7.10 17.68
C ALA A 198 -2.47 -6.32 18.79
N ALA A 199 -3.15 -5.32 19.37
CA ALA A 199 -2.63 -4.49 20.45
C ALA A 199 -3.77 -3.87 21.25
N ASP A 200 -3.74 -4.02 22.58
CA ASP A 200 -4.76 -3.50 23.51
C ASP A 200 -4.15 -2.47 24.46
N GLY A 201 -4.86 -1.35 24.63
CA GLY A 201 -4.43 -0.24 25.49
C GLY A 201 -3.48 0.73 24.79
N VAL A 202 -3.49 1.96 25.28
CA VAL A 202 -2.79 3.12 24.69
C VAL A 202 -1.30 2.85 24.42
N GLU A 203 -0.59 2.30 25.42
CA GLU A 203 0.85 2.06 25.30
C GLU A 203 1.19 0.99 24.25
N ALA A 204 0.43 -0.12 24.23
CA ALA A 204 0.64 -1.21 23.28
C ALA A 204 0.32 -0.76 21.84
N VAL A 205 -0.73 0.02 21.67
CA VAL A 205 -1.12 0.58 20.36
C VAL A 205 -0.04 1.53 19.83
N MET A 206 0.48 2.44 20.64
CA MET A 206 1.59 3.33 20.26
C MET A 206 2.87 2.54 19.92
N HIS A 207 3.17 1.49 20.70
CA HIS A 207 4.30 0.60 20.40
C HIS A 207 4.12 -0.07 19.04
N LYS A 208 2.93 -0.59 18.76
CA LYS A 208 2.62 -1.26 17.50
C LYS A 208 2.70 -0.32 16.29
N VAL A 209 2.25 0.94 16.42
CA VAL A 209 2.45 1.98 15.38
C VAL A 209 3.94 2.12 15.06
N ARG A 210 4.79 2.25 16.09
CA ARG A 210 6.26 2.37 15.89
C ARG A 210 6.85 1.12 15.23
N GLU A 211 6.35 -0.05 15.58
CA GLU A 211 6.79 -1.32 15.03
C GLU A 211 6.49 -1.43 13.54
N VAL A 212 5.25 -1.15 13.10
CA VAL A 212 4.91 -1.24 11.68
C VAL A 212 5.62 -0.16 10.87
N VAL A 213 5.84 1.04 11.40
CA VAL A 213 6.66 2.08 10.77
C VAL A 213 8.12 1.64 10.65
N LYS A 214 8.69 1.02 11.70
CA LYS A 214 10.04 0.45 11.67
C LYS A 214 10.22 -0.55 10.53
N TYR A 215 9.22 -1.36 10.26
CA TYR A 215 9.26 -2.39 9.22
C TYR A 215 8.79 -1.90 7.84
N GLY A 216 8.61 -0.60 7.66
CA GLY A 216 8.49 0.01 6.35
C GLY A 216 7.07 0.41 5.94
N ALA A 217 6.11 0.48 6.85
CA ALA A 217 4.76 0.97 6.54
C ALA A 217 4.78 2.44 6.11
N ASP A 218 4.10 2.75 5.00
CA ASP A 218 3.88 4.11 4.47
C ASP A 218 2.63 4.76 5.05
N VAL A 219 1.66 3.94 5.42
CA VAL A 219 0.37 4.32 5.99
C VAL A 219 0.04 3.39 7.16
N ILE A 220 -0.64 3.89 8.17
CA ILE A 220 -1.13 3.06 9.27
C ILE A 220 -2.56 2.65 8.97
N LYS A 221 -2.85 1.36 9.08
CA LYS A 221 -4.22 0.82 8.99
C LYS A 221 -4.63 0.25 10.33
N PHE A 222 -5.85 0.56 10.77
CA PHE A 222 -6.45 -0.09 11.92
C PHE A 222 -7.93 -0.42 11.71
N CYS A 223 -8.51 -1.21 12.61
CA CYS A 223 -9.91 -1.58 12.61
C CYS A 223 -10.63 -0.93 13.80
N ALA A 224 -11.44 0.11 13.53
CA ALA A 224 -12.22 0.83 14.56
C ALA A 224 -13.52 0.08 14.91
N SER A 225 -14.05 -0.74 14.03
CA SER A 225 -15.26 -1.55 14.26
C SER A 225 -15.09 -2.99 13.84
N GLY A 226 -16.04 -3.85 14.21
CA GLY A 226 -16.15 -5.19 13.65
C GLY A 226 -16.38 -5.17 12.15
N GLY A 227 -16.15 -6.30 11.49
CA GLY A 227 -16.25 -6.46 10.04
C GLY A 227 -17.16 -7.56 9.57
N VAL A 228 -17.31 -7.69 8.24
CA VAL A 228 -18.17 -8.68 7.58
C VAL A 228 -17.51 -10.06 7.57
N PHE A 229 -16.21 -10.12 7.23
CA PHE A 229 -15.50 -11.37 6.96
C PHE A 229 -14.89 -12.02 8.20
N SER A 230 -14.65 -11.28 9.27
CA SER A 230 -14.11 -11.80 10.53
C SER A 230 -15.11 -12.66 11.28
N LYS A 231 -14.61 -13.66 12.03
CA LYS A 231 -15.42 -14.53 12.87
C LYS A 231 -15.57 -13.93 14.28
N GLY A 232 -16.79 -13.90 14.81
CA GLY A 232 -17.04 -13.61 16.23
C GLY A 232 -17.30 -12.15 16.59
N ASP A 233 -17.07 -11.20 15.70
CA ASP A 233 -17.32 -9.78 15.91
C ASP A 233 -18.62 -9.27 15.24
N ASN A 234 -18.97 -8.03 15.51
CA ASN A 234 -20.17 -7.37 14.99
C ASN A 234 -19.80 -6.04 14.31
N PRO A 235 -20.12 -5.86 13.01
CA PRO A 235 -19.80 -4.63 12.28
C PRO A 235 -20.48 -3.36 12.80
N ARG A 236 -21.50 -3.49 13.66
CA ARG A 236 -22.22 -2.37 14.29
C ARG A 236 -21.59 -1.91 15.60
N LEU A 237 -20.59 -2.61 16.10
CA LEU A 237 -19.92 -2.30 17.37
C LEU A 237 -18.52 -1.75 17.15
N GLU A 238 -18.16 -0.75 17.95
CA GLU A 238 -16.79 -0.25 18.03
C GLU A 238 -15.86 -1.27 18.68
N GLN A 239 -14.56 -1.16 18.40
CA GLN A 239 -13.55 -2.06 18.92
C GLN A 239 -12.50 -1.31 19.75
N TYR A 240 -11.75 -0.39 19.15
CA TYR A 240 -10.88 0.47 19.92
C TYR A 240 -11.69 1.54 20.66
N SER A 241 -11.30 1.82 21.90
CA SER A 241 -11.81 2.97 22.64
C SER A 241 -11.37 4.30 22.02
N PRO A 242 -12.08 5.42 22.28
CA PRO A 242 -11.65 6.73 21.80
C PRO A 242 -10.23 7.11 22.21
N ALA A 243 -9.79 6.72 23.42
CA ALA A 243 -8.44 6.98 23.91
C ALA A 243 -7.35 6.24 23.12
N GLU A 244 -7.61 4.98 22.77
CA GLU A 244 -6.68 4.17 21.94
C GLU A 244 -6.62 4.72 20.52
N MET A 245 -7.76 5.07 19.91
CA MET A 245 -7.80 5.68 18.57
C MET A 245 -7.05 7.01 18.53
N GLN A 246 -7.25 7.87 19.53
CA GLN A 246 -6.54 9.14 19.65
C GLN A 246 -5.02 8.94 19.75
N ALA A 247 -4.58 8.00 20.59
CA ALA A 247 -3.16 7.71 20.77
C ALA A 247 -2.52 7.13 19.48
N LEU A 248 -3.22 6.19 18.82
CA LEU A 248 -2.80 5.60 17.56
C LEU A 248 -2.58 6.67 16.47
N ILE A 249 -3.60 7.51 16.26
CA ILE A 249 -3.59 8.51 15.20
C ILE A 249 -2.55 9.59 15.49
N THR A 250 -2.49 10.08 16.75
CA THR A 250 -1.50 11.08 17.15
C THR A 250 -0.06 10.57 16.94
N GLU A 251 0.23 9.32 17.36
CA GLU A 251 1.56 8.74 17.20
C GLU A 251 1.91 8.51 15.71
N SER A 252 0.94 8.09 14.92
CA SER A 252 1.11 7.92 13.47
C SER A 252 1.46 9.22 12.77
N HIS A 253 0.70 10.29 13.05
CA HIS A 253 0.96 11.61 12.49
C HIS A 253 2.30 12.19 12.98
N ARG A 254 2.68 11.97 14.24
CA ARG A 254 3.99 12.36 14.77
C ARG A 254 5.15 11.70 14.00
N LEU A 255 4.92 10.48 13.50
CA LEU A 255 5.88 9.73 12.66
C LEU A 255 5.72 10.01 11.16
N GLY A 256 4.91 11.00 10.77
CA GLY A 256 4.69 11.40 9.38
C GLY A 256 3.89 10.40 8.57
N ARG A 257 3.05 9.57 9.21
CA ARG A 257 2.19 8.57 8.55
C ARG A 257 0.74 8.99 8.57
N LYS A 258 0.07 8.88 7.42
CA LYS A 258 -1.38 8.98 7.30
C LYS A 258 -2.04 7.74 7.89
N VAL A 259 -3.31 7.87 8.30
CA VAL A 259 -4.04 6.81 8.97
C VAL A 259 -5.34 6.49 8.23
N ALA A 260 -5.53 5.22 7.91
CA ALA A 260 -6.75 4.67 7.33
C ALA A 260 -7.44 3.74 8.34
N THR A 261 -8.76 3.84 8.49
CA THR A 261 -9.47 2.94 9.38
C THR A 261 -10.61 2.19 8.72
N HIS A 262 -10.66 0.87 8.93
CA HIS A 262 -11.87 0.10 8.70
C HIS A 262 -12.92 0.51 9.74
N ALA A 263 -14.05 1.04 9.30
CA ALA A 263 -15.15 1.38 10.19
C ALA A 263 -16.50 1.22 9.49
N HIS A 264 -17.36 0.39 10.06
CA HIS A 264 -18.75 0.27 9.66
C HIS A 264 -19.69 0.96 10.64
N SER A 265 -19.44 0.78 11.94
CA SER A 265 -20.26 1.34 13.04
C SER A 265 -20.31 2.87 12.98
N THR A 266 -21.50 3.43 13.08
CA THR A 266 -21.73 4.90 13.15
C THR A 266 -20.93 5.55 14.29
N VAL A 267 -20.86 4.91 15.47
CA VAL A 267 -20.09 5.41 16.62
C VAL A 267 -18.61 5.37 16.32
N ALA A 268 -18.08 4.23 15.85
CA ALA A 268 -16.67 4.07 15.53
C ALA A 268 -16.20 5.04 14.44
N ILE A 269 -17.04 5.32 13.42
CA ILE A 269 -16.75 6.33 12.39
C ILE A 269 -16.56 7.69 13.02
N LYS A 270 -17.54 8.13 13.84
CA LYS A 270 -17.51 9.46 14.45
C LYS A 270 -16.34 9.61 15.41
N ASP A 271 -16.03 8.61 16.20
CA ASP A 271 -14.92 8.66 17.16
C ASP A 271 -13.55 8.63 16.45
N ALA A 272 -13.39 7.85 15.37
CA ALA A 272 -12.19 7.89 14.55
C ALA A 272 -12.00 9.27 13.87
N VAL A 273 -13.08 9.88 13.37
CA VAL A 273 -13.05 11.23 12.77
C VAL A 273 -12.65 12.28 13.81
N ARG A 274 -13.27 12.26 15.02
CA ARG A 274 -12.90 13.16 16.12
C ARG A 274 -11.45 13.00 16.57
N ALA A 275 -10.93 11.77 16.50
CA ALA A 275 -9.52 11.48 16.78
C ALA A 275 -8.56 11.93 15.65
N GLY A 276 -9.08 12.41 14.51
CA GLY A 276 -8.29 12.99 13.41
C GLY A 276 -7.82 11.99 12.36
N VAL A 277 -8.55 10.89 12.14
CA VAL A 277 -8.22 9.90 11.09
C VAL A 277 -8.27 10.54 9.68
N ASP A 278 -7.36 10.14 8.79
CA ASP A 278 -7.30 10.70 7.44
C ASP A 278 -8.32 10.08 6.48
N SER A 279 -8.65 8.78 6.64
CA SER A 279 -9.69 8.13 5.83
C SER A 279 -10.49 7.08 6.58
N ILE A 280 -11.78 7.04 6.27
CA ILE A 280 -12.72 5.99 6.67
C ILE A 280 -12.88 5.04 5.48
N GLU A 281 -12.58 3.78 5.72
CA GLU A 281 -12.77 2.71 4.75
C GLU A 281 -14.16 2.06 4.97
N HIS A 282 -14.87 1.83 3.87
CA HIS A 282 -16.22 1.25 3.79
C HIS A 282 -17.35 2.19 4.26
N GLY A 283 -17.45 2.49 5.55
CA GLY A 283 -18.43 3.44 6.07
C GLY A 283 -19.90 3.01 5.93
N ILE A 284 -20.23 1.70 6.02
CA ILE A 284 -21.58 1.18 5.68
C ILE A 284 -22.70 1.86 6.46
N PHE A 285 -22.51 2.17 7.74
CA PHE A 285 -23.51 2.83 8.60
C PHE A 285 -23.18 4.30 8.86
N LEU A 286 -22.54 4.96 7.90
CA LEU A 286 -22.30 6.41 7.94
C LEU A 286 -23.65 7.15 7.89
N ASP A 287 -23.87 8.06 8.84
CA ASP A 287 -25.05 8.91 8.91
C ASP A 287 -24.72 10.39 8.59
N ASP A 288 -25.76 11.24 8.56
CA ASP A 288 -25.62 12.65 8.21
C ASP A 288 -24.68 13.41 9.17
N GLU A 289 -24.69 13.11 10.48
CA GLU A 289 -23.75 13.69 11.44
C GLU A 289 -22.31 13.25 11.14
N GLY A 290 -22.11 11.97 10.83
CA GLY A 290 -20.79 11.46 10.43
C GLY A 290 -20.27 12.13 9.16
N ILE A 291 -21.13 12.34 8.16
CA ILE A 291 -20.77 13.07 6.92
C ILE A 291 -20.34 14.51 7.26
N GLN A 292 -21.07 15.18 8.14
CA GLN A 292 -20.74 16.55 8.54
C GLN A 292 -19.40 16.61 9.28
N LEU A 293 -19.16 15.70 10.24
CA LEU A 293 -17.89 15.60 10.95
C LEU A 293 -16.72 15.33 9.99
N MET A 294 -16.89 14.43 9.03
CA MET A 294 -15.85 14.15 8.03
C MET A 294 -15.49 15.39 7.21
N LYS A 295 -16.47 16.22 6.84
CA LYS A 295 -16.23 17.51 6.15
C LYS A 295 -15.46 18.49 7.03
N GLU A 296 -15.83 18.62 8.29
CA GLU A 296 -15.20 19.54 9.25
C GLU A 296 -13.74 19.13 9.53
N HIS A 297 -13.47 17.84 9.60
CA HIS A 297 -12.13 17.29 9.87
C HIS A 297 -11.30 16.99 8.61
N ASN A 298 -11.82 17.23 7.41
CA ASN A 298 -11.19 16.87 6.13
C ASN A 298 -10.84 15.37 6.03
N THR A 299 -11.68 14.51 6.58
CA THR A 299 -11.52 13.05 6.50
C THR A 299 -12.14 12.53 5.20
N PHE A 300 -11.42 11.69 4.47
CA PHE A 300 -11.89 11.11 3.21
C PHE A 300 -12.72 9.85 3.45
N LEU A 301 -13.78 9.64 2.64
CA LEU A 301 -14.49 8.37 2.57
C LEU A 301 -13.93 7.54 1.40
N VAL A 302 -13.60 6.27 1.68
CA VAL A 302 -13.21 5.27 0.69
C VAL A 302 -14.27 4.14 0.72
N PRO A 303 -15.35 4.27 -0.04
CA PRO A 303 -16.57 3.46 0.18
C PRO A 303 -16.45 2.01 -0.26
N THR A 304 -15.42 1.64 -1.03
CA THR A 304 -15.23 0.26 -1.52
C THR A 304 -16.51 -0.37 -2.08
N SER A 305 -17.24 0.37 -2.92
CA SER A 305 -18.59 -0.03 -3.35
C SER A 305 -18.59 -1.26 -4.26
N TYR A 306 -17.55 -1.43 -5.12
CA TYR A 306 -17.52 -2.53 -6.08
C TYR A 306 -17.56 -3.94 -5.45
N PRO A 307 -16.81 -4.25 -4.37
CA PRO A 307 -16.92 -5.53 -3.69
C PRO A 307 -18.34 -5.94 -3.28
N LEU A 308 -19.20 -4.97 -2.96
CA LEU A 308 -20.60 -5.25 -2.59
C LEU A 308 -21.37 -5.87 -3.76
N PHE A 309 -21.29 -5.25 -4.95
CA PHE A 309 -21.93 -5.75 -6.17
C PHE A 309 -21.34 -7.09 -6.60
N TRP A 310 -20.02 -7.19 -6.56
CA TRP A 310 -19.32 -8.42 -6.91
C TRP A 310 -19.71 -9.60 -6.01
N PHE A 311 -19.85 -9.35 -4.70
CA PHE A 311 -20.30 -10.37 -3.76
C PHE A 311 -21.75 -10.79 -3.98
N GLU A 312 -22.63 -9.87 -4.33
CA GLU A 312 -24.04 -10.23 -4.64
C GLU A 312 -24.12 -11.15 -5.85
N GLU A 313 -23.35 -10.86 -6.88
CA GLU A 313 -23.32 -11.66 -8.11
C GLU A 313 -22.68 -13.04 -7.90
N HIS A 314 -21.56 -13.11 -7.16
CA HIS A 314 -20.75 -14.32 -7.05
C HIS A 314 -20.98 -15.14 -5.78
N ALA A 315 -21.67 -14.60 -4.76
CA ALA A 315 -21.91 -15.27 -3.49
C ALA A 315 -22.56 -16.67 -3.60
N PRO A 316 -23.46 -16.96 -4.56
CA PRO A 316 -24.00 -18.31 -4.73
C PRO A 316 -22.96 -19.35 -5.09
N GLN A 317 -21.87 -18.93 -5.75
CA GLN A 317 -20.77 -19.79 -6.22
C GLN A 317 -19.62 -19.86 -5.22
N MET A 318 -19.61 -18.94 -4.23
CA MET A 318 -18.55 -18.86 -3.21
C MET A 318 -18.87 -19.78 -2.02
N HIS A 319 -17.85 -20.47 -1.53
CA HIS A 319 -17.91 -21.23 -0.27
C HIS A 319 -17.75 -20.31 0.93
N LEU A 320 -18.65 -19.30 1.06
CA LEU A 320 -18.60 -18.36 2.16
C LEU A 320 -18.74 -19.05 3.52
N PRO A 321 -17.90 -18.69 4.50
CA PRO A 321 -18.02 -19.20 5.86
C PRO A 321 -19.40 -18.91 6.48
N PRO A 322 -19.92 -19.78 7.37
CA PRO A 322 -21.26 -19.62 7.94
C PRO A 322 -21.47 -18.29 8.67
N TRP A 323 -20.44 -17.74 9.29
CA TRP A 323 -20.53 -16.45 9.99
C TRP A 323 -20.66 -15.27 9.02
N VAL A 324 -20.03 -15.30 7.83
CA VAL A 324 -20.20 -14.29 6.78
C VAL A 324 -21.62 -14.30 6.25
N ARG A 325 -22.16 -15.51 5.98
CA ARG A 325 -23.56 -15.68 5.52
C ARG A 325 -24.57 -15.10 6.52
N ARG A 326 -24.31 -15.25 7.83
CA ARG A 326 -25.19 -14.70 8.89
C ARG A 326 -25.17 -13.19 8.98
N LYS A 327 -24.00 -12.55 8.78
CA LYS A 327 -23.85 -11.10 8.83
C LYS A 327 -24.43 -10.36 7.62
N ARG A 328 -24.43 -11.02 6.45
CA ARG A 328 -24.81 -10.43 5.16
C ARG A 328 -26.18 -9.72 5.15
N PRO A 329 -27.28 -10.30 5.63
CA PRO A 329 -28.61 -9.67 5.55
C PRO A 329 -28.71 -8.36 6.34
N SER A 330 -27.92 -8.18 7.39
CA SER A 330 -27.91 -6.96 8.20
C SER A 330 -27.11 -5.81 7.60
N LEU A 331 -26.29 -6.11 6.59
CA LEU A 331 -25.39 -5.16 5.94
C LEU A 331 -25.91 -4.70 4.58
N PHE A 332 -26.64 -5.57 3.92
CA PHE A 332 -27.23 -5.37 2.61
C PHE A 332 -28.74 -5.61 2.71
N PRO A 333 -29.52 -4.62 3.17
CA PRO A 333 -30.96 -4.75 3.09
C PRO A 333 -31.32 -5.00 1.63
N PRO A 334 -32.30 -5.90 1.35
CA PRO A 334 -32.75 -6.11 -0.01
C PRO A 334 -33.14 -4.77 -0.62
N PRO A 335 -32.86 -4.53 -1.93
CA PRO A 335 -33.24 -3.30 -2.60
C PRO A 335 -34.72 -3.07 -2.30
N SER A 336 -35.05 -1.86 -1.80
CA SER A 336 -36.43 -1.47 -1.59
C SER A 336 -37.17 -1.70 -2.90
N ARG A 337 -38.18 -2.57 -2.90
CA ARG A 337 -39.09 -2.74 -4.03
C ARG A 337 -39.88 -1.44 -4.15
N THR A 338 -39.33 -0.46 -4.86
CA THR A 338 -40.07 0.70 -5.37
C THR A 338 -40.45 0.45 -6.81
#